data_60d4adde6dd52aff7a5f47b0c94da56e
#
_entry.id   60d4adde6dd52aff7a5f47b0c94da56e
#
_cell.length_a   1.000
_cell.length_b   1.000
_cell.length_c   1.000
_cell.angle_alpha   90.00
_cell.angle_beta   90.00
_cell.angle_gamma   90.00
#
_symmetry.space_group_name_H-M   'P 1'
#
loop_
_entity.id
_entity.type
_entity.pdbx_description
1 polymer ?
#
loop_
_entity_poly.entity_id
_entity_poly.type
_entity_poly.pdbx_seq_one_letter_code
_entity_poly.pdbx_strand_id
1 'polypeptide(L)'
;MNAEQFFAFEDALMLEHVDGAIEITEQQYSDALAAKMAGRKAFVRDGELIIFSGVMLTAWNKLTRQPKEFDEFDVIPEDYTLIEPVGDVVWGDDKWGERIKSPQELARIEHYWVLSELANVQVELMYHWTDDQRATSTLDAWKLYARQLRDYTTTDEQGTPSIRGDSRPVKPI
;
A
#
# COMPACT_ATOMS: atom_id res chain seq x y z
N MET A 1 12.93 -59.93 1.33
CA MET A 1 12.72 -58.63 1.97
C MET A 1 11.71 -57.88 1.07
N ASN A 2 10.49 -57.67 1.57
CA ASN A 2 9.54 -56.83 0.81
C ASN A 2 10.09 -55.41 0.87
N ALA A 3 10.26 -54.79 -0.29
CA ALA A 3 10.55 -53.37 -0.31
C ALA A 3 9.38 -52.61 0.34
N GLU A 4 9.67 -51.69 1.23
CA GLU A 4 8.64 -50.81 1.76
C GLU A 4 8.06 -49.99 0.60
N GLN A 5 6.72 -49.98 0.50
CA GLN A 5 6.02 -49.21 -0.51
C GLN A 5 5.46 -47.96 0.17
N PHE A 6 5.51 -46.86 -0.55
CA PHE A 6 5.07 -45.55 -0.05
C PHE A 6 3.94 -45.01 -0.91
N PHE A 7 2.94 -44.45 -0.29
CA PHE A 7 1.74 -43.98 -0.97
C PHE A 7 1.37 -42.57 -0.48
N ALA A 8 0.69 -41.84 -1.33
CA ALA A 8 0.07 -40.55 -0.98
C ALA A 8 -1.39 -40.54 -1.46
N PHE A 9 -2.27 -39.97 -0.64
CA PHE A 9 -3.67 -39.79 -0.94
C PHE A 9 -4.15 -38.47 -0.33
N GLU A 10 -4.73 -37.61 -1.16
CA GLU A 10 -5.10 -36.25 -0.74
C GLU A 10 -3.90 -35.55 -0.05
N ASP A 11 -4.00 -35.23 1.21
CA ASP A 11 -2.91 -34.63 2.00
C ASP A 11 -2.22 -35.64 2.96
N ALA A 12 -2.50 -36.94 2.84
CA ALA A 12 -1.93 -37.99 3.68
C ALA A 12 -0.75 -38.69 3.02
N LEU A 13 0.26 -39.06 3.82
CA LEU A 13 1.37 -39.95 3.44
C LEU A 13 1.17 -41.27 4.16
N MET A 14 1.29 -42.40 3.46
CA MET A 14 0.95 -43.73 3.97
C MET A 14 1.98 -44.78 3.57
N LEU A 15 2.05 -45.85 4.37
CA LEU A 15 2.86 -47.05 4.12
C LEU A 15 2.02 -48.21 3.63
N GLU A 16 0.69 -48.05 3.61
CA GLU A 16 -0.25 -49.06 3.12
C GLU A 16 -1.06 -48.48 1.96
N HIS A 17 -1.34 -49.30 0.97
CA HIS A 17 -2.14 -48.90 -0.18
C HIS A 17 -3.63 -48.77 0.22
N VAL A 18 -4.23 -47.63 -0.13
CA VAL A 18 -5.69 -47.41 -0.08
C VAL A 18 -6.20 -47.09 -1.49
N ASP A 19 -7.48 -47.34 -1.72
CA ASP A 19 -8.10 -47.07 -3.03
C ASP A 19 -8.01 -45.57 -3.37
N GLY A 20 -7.49 -45.28 -4.55
CA GLY A 20 -7.25 -43.92 -5.01
C GLY A 20 -5.91 -43.31 -4.61
N ALA A 21 -5.10 -44.00 -3.78
CA ALA A 21 -3.75 -43.53 -3.47
C ALA A 21 -2.79 -43.71 -4.66
N ILE A 22 -1.85 -42.80 -4.82
CA ILE A 22 -0.74 -42.94 -5.77
C ILE A 22 0.47 -43.54 -5.09
N GLU A 23 1.18 -44.42 -5.80
CA GLU A 23 2.49 -44.92 -5.34
C GLU A 23 3.55 -43.84 -5.56
N ILE A 24 4.38 -43.60 -4.54
CA ILE A 24 5.45 -42.60 -4.54
C ILE A 24 6.77 -43.24 -4.16
N THR A 25 7.87 -42.62 -4.53
CA THR A 25 9.19 -43.08 -4.15
C THR A 25 9.50 -42.79 -2.67
N GLU A 26 10.44 -43.55 -2.10
CA GLU A 26 10.95 -43.27 -0.75
C GLU A 26 11.45 -41.81 -0.60
N GLN A 27 12.12 -41.30 -1.65
CA GLN A 27 12.60 -39.90 -1.65
C GLN A 27 11.43 -38.92 -1.62
N GLN A 28 10.41 -39.13 -2.47
CA GLN A 28 9.21 -38.28 -2.46
C GLN A 28 8.48 -38.32 -1.12
N TYR A 29 8.38 -39.50 -0.50
CA TYR A 29 7.79 -39.65 0.82
C TYR A 29 8.59 -38.86 1.88
N SER A 30 9.91 -39.00 1.89
CA SER A 30 10.80 -38.29 2.81
C SER A 30 10.71 -36.77 2.66
N ASP A 31 10.72 -36.27 1.40
CA ASP A 31 10.64 -34.85 1.10
C ASP A 31 9.28 -34.26 1.50
N ALA A 32 8.19 -34.98 1.21
CA ALA A 32 6.85 -34.57 1.61
C ALA A 32 6.66 -34.57 3.14
N LEU A 33 7.21 -35.59 3.82
CA LEU A 33 7.18 -35.67 5.27
C LEU A 33 7.96 -34.52 5.89
N ALA A 34 9.17 -34.22 5.40
CA ALA A 34 9.97 -33.09 5.86
C ALA A 34 9.24 -31.74 5.62
N ALA A 35 8.58 -31.59 4.49
CA ALA A 35 7.78 -30.41 4.20
C ALA A 35 6.63 -30.24 5.22
N LYS A 36 5.88 -31.32 5.49
CA LYS A 36 4.79 -31.32 6.47
C LYS A 36 5.28 -31.03 7.90
N MET A 37 6.40 -31.60 8.30
CA MET A 37 7.03 -31.31 9.59
C MET A 37 7.48 -29.85 9.73
N ALA A 38 7.84 -29.22 8.59
CA ALA A 38 8.15 -27.78 8.51
C ALA A 38 6.90 -26.89 8.39
N GLY A 39 5.69 -27.45 8.51
CA GLY A 39 4.42 -26.71 8.41
C GLY A 39 4.03 -26.31 6.96
N ARG A 40 4.73 -26.90 5.95
CA ARG A 40 4.40 -26.68 4.55
C ARG A 40 3.36 -27.70 4.05
N LYS A 41 2.65 -27.38 2.98
CA LYS A 41 1.65 -28.26 2.36
C LYS A 41 2.36 -29.33 1.50
N ALA A 42 1.88 -30.57 1.55
CA ALA A 42 2.19 -31.64 0.60
C ALA A 42 0.91 -32.43 0.40
N PHE A 43 0.48 -32.61 -0.86
CA PHE A 43 -0.80 -33.24 -1.21
C PHE A 43 -0.77 -33.79 -2.63
N VAL A 44 -1.73 -34.68 -2.93
CA VAL A 44 -1.91 -35.24 -4.27
C VAL A 44 -2.89 -34.39 -5.05
N ARG A 45 -2.49 -34.00 -6.27
CA ARG A 45 -3.32 -33.28 -7.22
C ARG A 45 -3.08 -33.83 -8.63
N ASP A 46 -4.16 -34.11 -9.35
CA ASP A 46 -4.11 -34.63 -10.73
C ASP A 46 -3.22 -35.88 -10.90
N GLY A 47 -3.13 -36.75 -9.86
CA GLY A 47 -2.34 -37.94 -9.85
C GLY A 47 -0.84 -37.76 -9.58
N GLU A 48 -0.42 -36.58 -9.14
CA GLU A 48 0.95 -36.27 -8.78
C GLU A 48 1.07 -35.78 -7.34
N LEU A 49 2.18 -36.14 -6.66
CA LEU A 49 2.52 -35.59 -5.36
C LEU A 49 3.13 -34.18 -5.53
N ILE A 50 2.47 -33.21 -4.96
CA ILE A 50 2.89 -31.81 -4.96
C ILE A 50 3.39 -31.44 -3.58
N ILE A 51 4.58 -30.83 -3.50
CA ILE A 51 5.18 -30.31 -2.29
C ILE A 51 5.31 -28.81 -2.42
N PHE A 52 4.73 -28.07 -1.46
CA PHE A 52 4.78 -26.61 -1.47
C PHE A 52 6.23 -26.11 -1.36
N SER A 53 6.66 -25.29 -2.30
CA SER A 53 8.03 -24.76 -2.37
C SER A 53 8.38 -23.79 -1.24
N GLY A 54 7.38 -23.19 -0.59
CA GLY A 54 7.54 -22.13 0.39
C GLY A 54 7.39 -20.73 -0.20
N VAL A 55 7.12 -20.63 -1.51
CA VAL A 55 6.89 -19.33 -2.17
C VAL A 55 5.51 -18.80 -1.81
N MET A 56 5.46 -17.62 -1.22
CA MET A 56 4.23 -16.89 -0.96
C MET A 56 4.11 -15.72 -1.91
N LEU A 57 2.90 -15.49 -2.39
CA LEU A 57 2.54 -14.36 -3.24
C LEU A 57 1.75 -13.35 -2.42
N THR A 58 2.19 -12.10 -2.36
CA THR A 58 1.42 -11.04 -1.75
C THR A 58 0.46 -10.45 -2.78
N ALA A 59 -0.83 -10.44 -2.47
CA ALA A 59 -1.84 -9.76 -3.26
C ALA A 59 -2.58 -8.74 -2.40
N TRP A 60 -3.02 -7.66 -3.03
CA TRP A 60 -3.67 -6.53 -2.39
C TRP A 60 -5.16 -6.50 -2.74
N ASN A 61 -6.00 -6.34 -1.73
CA ASN A 61 -7.43 -6.17 -1.93
C ASN A 61 -7.71 -4.86 -2.68
N LYS A 62 -8.42 -4.94 -3.78
CA LYS A 62 -8.71 -3.81 -4.70
C LYS A 62 -9.51 -2.68 -4.06
N LEU A 63 -10.29 -2.97 -3.01
CA LEU A 63 -11.09 -1.99 -2.30
C LEU A 63 -10.37 -1.42 -1.07
N THR A 64 -9.85 -2.32 -0.20
CA THR A 64 -9.27 -1.93 1.09
C THR A 64 -7.80 -1.62 1.03
N ARG A 65 -7.11 -2.03 -0.05
CA ARG A 65 -5.64 -1.95 -0.24
C ARG A 65 -4.83 -2.77 0.76
N GLN A 66 -5.51 -3.63 1.53
CA GLN A 66 -4.82 -4.47 2.50
C GLN A 66 -4.13 -5.64 1.80
N PRO A 67 -2.85 -5.94 2.14
CA PRO A 67 -2.17 -7.10 1.62
C PRO A 67 -2.68 -8.38 2.26
N LYS A 68 -2.63 -9.46 1.50
CA LYS A 68 -2.83 -10.82 1.96
C LYS A 68 -1.86 -11.74 1.26
N GLU A 69 -1.32 -12.69 2.00
CA GLU A 69 -0.44 -13.71 1.44
C GLU A 69 -1.26 -14.91 0.94
N PHE A 70 -0.88 -15.41 -0.22
CA PHE A 70 -1.42 -16.59 -0.86
C PHE A 70 -0.26 -17.54 -1.17
N ASP A 71 -0.47 -18.82 -1.04
CA ASP A 71 0.52 -19.79 -1.50
C ASP A 71 0.36 -20.05 -3.02
N GLU A 72 1.32 -20.76 -3.61
CA GLU A 72 1.36 -21.02 -5.05
C GLU A 72 0.18 -21.87 -5.57
N PHE A 73 -0.60 -22.48 -4.66
CA PHE A 73 -1.77 -23.30 -4.99
C PHE A 73 -3.09 -22.58 -4.70
N ASP A 74 -3.05 -21.44 -4.02
CA ASP A 74 -4.23 -20.65 -3.74
C ASP A 74 -4.71 -19.96 -5.03
N VAL A 75 -6.00 -20.00 -5.27
CA VAL A 75 -6.60 -19.16 -6.30
C VAL A 75 -6.75 -17.75 -5.73
N ILE A 76 -6.06 -16.78 -6.34
CA ILE A 76 -6.19 -15.39 -5.94
C ILE A 76 -7.60 -14.92 -6.30
N PRO A 77 -8.42 -14.48 -5.32
CA PRO A 77 -9.78 -14.02 -5.57
C PRO A 77 -9.81 -12.79 -6.50
N GLU A 78 -10.91 -12.62 -7.23
CA GLU A 78 -11.07 -11.50 -8.18
C GLU A 78 -10.99 -10.11 -7.55
N ASP A 79 -11.28 -9.98 -6.24
CA ASP A 79 -11.16 -8.75 -5.46
C ASP A 79 -9.72 -8.44 -5.02
N TYR A 80 -8.74 -9.28 -5.41
CA TYR A 80 -7.32 -9.06 -5.16
C TYR A 80 -6.53 -8.84 -6.46
N THR A 81 -5.36 -8.21 -6.34
CA THR A 81 -4.40 -7.98 -7.42
C THR A 81 -2.97 -8.17 -6.91
N LEU A 82 -2.07 -8.63 -7.77
CA LEU A 82 -0.63 -8.72 -7.49
C LEU A 82 0.09 -7.38 -7.60
N ILE A 83 -0.60 -6.33 -8.07
CA ILE A 83 -0.03 -4.99 -8.21
C ILE A 83 -0.13 -4.27 -6.87
N GLU A 84 1.02 -3.90 -6.31
CA GLU A 84 1.09 -3.15 -5.06
C GLU A 84 0.53 -1.73 -5.20
N PRO A 85 -0.37 -1.28 -4.28
CA PRO A 85 -0.83 0.10 -4.26
C PRO A 85 0.27 1.03 -3.74
N VAL A 86 0.61 2.07 -4.49
CA VAL A 86 1.60 3.07 -4.10
C VAL A 86 0.92 4.42 -3.92
N GLY A 87 0.92 4.96 -2.70
CA GLY A 87 0.33 6.25 -2.38
C GLY A 87 -1.19 6.21 -2.15
N ASP A 88 -1.85 7.34 -2.39
CA ASP A 88 -3.31 7.49 -2.24
C ASP A 88 -4.02 7.14 -3.55
N VAL A 89 -4.25 5.86 -3.77
CA VAL A 89 -4.75 5.30 -5.03
C VAL A 89 -6.06 4.54 -4.83
N VAL A 90 -6.83 4.39 -5.91
CA VAL A 90 -8.02 3.53 -6.01
C VAL A 90 -7.86 2.58 -7.19
N TRP A 91 -8.48 1.40 -7.10
CA TRP A 91 -8.50 0.43 -8.18
C TRP A 91 -9.56 0.79 -9.21
N GLY A 92 -9.19 0.76 -10.50
CA GLY A 92 -10.09 0.93 -11.63
C GLY A 92 -9.37 0.63 -12.94
N ASP A 93 -10.08 0.16 -13.96
CA ASP A 93 -9.51 -0.21 -15.27
C ASP A 93 -8.28 -1.14 -15.14
N ASP A 94 -8.38 -2.17 -14.28
CA ASP A 94 -7.35 -3.17 -13.99
C ASP A 94 -6.00 -2.63 -13.53
N LYS A 95 -6.01 -1.44 -12.90
CA LYS A 95 -4.82 -0.79 -12.33
C LYS A 95 -5.15 0.11 -11.14
N TRP A 96 -4.13 0.47 -10.38
CA TRP A 96 -4.22 1.55 -9.40
C TRP A 96 -4.11 2.90 -10.09
N GLY A 97 -5.06 3.79 -9.84
CA GLY A 97 -5.05 5.18 -10.30
C GLY A 97 -5.11 6.16 -9.13
N GLU A 98 -4.69 7.40 -9.34
CA GLU A 98 -4.79 8.44 -8.31
C GLU A 98 -6.24 8.62 -7.86
N ARG A 99 -6.42 8.72 -6.55
CA ARG A 99 -7.73 9.04 -5.99
C ARG A 99 -8.06 10.51 -6.25
N ILE A 100 -9.18 10.74 -6.91
CA ILE A 100 -9.70 12.10 -7.09
C ILE A 100 -10.15 12.61 -5.73
N LYS A 101 -9.45 13.62 -5.21
CA LYS A 101 -9.80 14.27 -3.94
C LYS A 101 -11.07 15.08 -4.11
N SER A 102 -11.94 15.05 -3.12
CA SER A 102 -13.13 15.91 -3.11
C SER A 102 -12.73 17.39 -3.01
N PRO A 103 -13.57 18.33 -3.47
CA PRO A 103 -13.32 19.77 -3.32
C PRO A 103 -13.06 20.18 -1.88
N GLN A 104 -13.72 19.54 -0.93
CA GLN A 104 -13.54 19.80 0.50
C GLN A 104 -12.19 19.30 1.03
N GLU A 105 -11.72 18.13 0.55
CA GLU A 105 -10.38 17.62 0.90
C GLU A 105 -9.30 18.53 0.32
N LEU A 106 -9.46 18.97 -0.93
CA LEU A 106 -8.55 19.92 -1.54
C LEU A 106 -8.50 21.23 -0.76
N ALA A 107 -9.66 21.78 -0.38
CA ALA A 107 -9.73 23.01 0.41
C ALA A 107 -9.02 22.87 1.76
N ARG A 108 -9.12 21.72 2.44
CA ARG A 108 -8.37 21.44 3.67
C ARG A 108 -6.87 21.43 3.45
N ILE A 109 -6.42 20.74 2.40
CA ILE A 109 -4.99 20.66 2.06
C ILE A 109 -4.44 22.05 1.77
N GLU A 110 -5.14 22.84 0.95
CA GLU A 110 -4.74 24.21 0.61
C GLU A 110 -4.73 25.12 1.85
N HIS A 111 -5.72 25.00 2.73
CA HIS A 111 -5.77 25.79 3.95
C HIS A 111 -4.61 25.46 4.90
N TYR A 112 -4.26 24.17 5.09
CA TYR A 112 -3.09 23.79 5.88
C TYR A 112 -1.79 24.31 5.27
N TRP A 113 -1.66 24.27 3.95
CA TRP A 113 -0.53 24.86 3.26
C TRP A 113 -0.44 26.38 3.52
N VAL A 114 -1.56 27.12 3.42
CA VAL A 114 -1.62 28.55 3.75
C VAL A 114 -1.17 28.84 5.18
N LEU A 115 -1.63 28.07 6.16
CA LEU A 115 -1.21 28.23 7.56
C LEU A 115 0.30 28.01 7.74
N SER A 116 0.85 27.00 7.07
CA SER A 116 2.29 26.74 7.08
C SER A 116 3.09 27.89 6.45
N GLU A 117 2.63 28.40 5.31
CA GLU A 117 3.28 29.54 4.65
C GLU A 117 3.18 30.83 5.47
N LEU A 118 2.05 31.08 6.13
CA LEU A 118 1.90 32.23 7.04
C LEU A 118 2.88 32.17 8.24
N ALA A 119 3.17 30.98 8.75
CA ALA A 119 4.20 30.80 9.78
C ALA A 119 5.59 31.15 9.25
N ASN A 120 5.92 30.75 8.02
CA ASN A 120 7.18 31.15 7.36
C ASN A 120 7.26 32.66 7.15
N VAL A 121 6.16 33.27 6.71
CA VAL A 121 6.09 34.74 6.54
C VAL A 121 6.35 35.48 7.86
N GLN A 122 5.86 34.96 9.00
CA GLN A 122 6.11 35.58 10.29
C GLN A 122 7.59 35.61 10.64
N VAL A 123 8.34 34.57 10.33
CA VAL A 123 9.79 34.49 10.52
C VAL A 123 10.50 35.52 9.65
N GLU A 124 10.16 35.61 8.38
CA GLU A 124 10.75 36.59 7.45
C GLU A 124 10.46 38.03 7.86
N LEU A 125 9.23 38.33 8.25
CA LEU A 125 8.88 39.65 8.78
C LEU A 125 9.67 40.00 10.06
N MET A 126 9.93 39.01 10.93
CA MET A 126 10.76 39.20 12.11
C MET A 126 12.21 39.52 11.72
N TYR A 127 12.79 38.85 10.72
CA TYR A 127 14.11 39.17 10.21
C TYR A 127 14.19 40.63 9.71
N HIS A 128 13.19 41.07 8.95
CA HIS A 128 13.13 42.49 8.51
C HIS A 128 13.00 43.48 9.66
N TRP A 129 12.25 43.15 10.72
CA TRP A 129 12.08 44.05 11.88
C TRP A 129 13.32 44.15 12.77
N THR A 130 14.18 43.14 12.72
CA THR A 130 15.42 43.07 13.50
C THR A 130 16.65 43.42 12.71
N ASP A 131 16.51 43.87 11.46
CA ASP A 131 17.60 44.12 10.52
C ASP A 131 18.57 42.91 10.37
N ASP A 132 17.99 41.70 10.43
CA ASP A 132 18.73 40.45 10.34
C ASP A 132 19.18 40.18 8.89
N GLN A 133 20.44 39.84 8.70
CA GLN A 133 21.01 39.53 7.38
C GLN A 133 20.39 38.30 6.70
N ARG A 134 19.63 37.50 7.44
CA ARG A 134 18.86 36.34 6.88
C ARG A 134 17.57 36.74 6.16
N ALA A 135 17.14 38.02 6.31
CA ALA A 135 15.97 38.51 5.60
C ALA A 135 16.13 38.35 4.10
N THR A 136 15.14 37.75 3.47
CA THR A 136 15.11 37.54 2.01
C THR A 136 14.11 38.50 1.38
N SER A 137 14.28 38.82 0.09
CA SER A 137 13.40 39.71 -0.66
C SER A 137 13.19 41.08 0.03
N THR A 138 12.04 41.71 -0.14
CA THR A 138 11.71 42.98 0.51
C THR A 138 10.58 42.82 1.53
N LEU A 139 10.54 43.67 2.55
CA LEU A 139 9.48 43.71 3.56
C LEU A 139 8.09 43.84 2.90
N ASP A 140 7.97 44.68 1.86
CA ASP A 140 6.69 44.92 1.21
C ASP A 140 6.25 43.72 0.36
N ALA A 141 7.17 42.98 -0.26
CA ALA A 141 6.89 41.74 -0.96
C ALA A 141 6.32 40.66 0.01
N TRP A 142 6.94 40.51 1.19
CA TRP A 142 6.44 39.60 2.22
C TRP A 142 5.08 40.00 2.79
N LYS A 143 4.84 41.30 3.01
CA LYS A 143 3.52 41.81 3.40
C LYS A 143 2.44 41.56 2.33
N LEU A 144 2.79 41.74 1.06
CA LEU A 144 1.87 41.43 -0.06
C LEU A 144 1.53 39.94 -0.09
N TYR A 145 2.55 39.09 -0.01
CA TYR A 145 2.38 37.64 0.01
C TYR A 145 1.49 37.18 1.20
N ALA A 146 1.71 37.73 2.38
CA ALA A 146 0.87 37.46 3.54
C ALA A 146 -0.61 37.81 3.31
N ARG A 147 -0.89 38.91 2.62
CA ARG A 147 -2.28 39.27 2.26
C ARG A 147 -2.87 38.29 1.26
N GLN A 148 -2.12 37.98 0.19
CA GLN A 148 -2.54 37.02 -0.83
C GLN A 148 -2.84 35.65 -0.23
N LEU A 149 -2.02 35.16 0.70
CA LEU A 149 -2.26 33.90 1.42
C LEU A 149 -3.58 33.92 2.21
N ARG A 150 -3.90 35.03 2.91
CA ARG A 150 -5.15 35.16 3.65
C ARG A 150 -6.38 35.27 2.75
N ASP A 151 -6.20 35.82 1.57
CA ASP A 151 -7.28 35.95 0.57
C ASP A 151 -7.50 34.65 -0.21
N TYR A 152 -6.48 33.75 -0.27
CA TYR A 152 -6.53 32.52 -1.05
C TYR A 152 -7.46 31.46 -0.48
N THR A 153 -7.52 31.30 0.85
CA THR A 153 -8.46 30.39 1.53
C THR A 153 -9.22 31.12 2.63
N THR A 154 -10.43 30.64 2.93
CA THR A 154 -11.24 31.15 4.03
C THR A 154 -11.86 29.98 4.79
N THR A 155 -12.35 30.25 6.00
CA THR A 155 -13.15 29.31 6.79
C THR A 155 -14.53 29.88 7.06
N ASP A 156 -15.55 29.03 7.09
CA ASP A 156 -16.89 29.39 7.56
C ASP A 156 -16.95 29.45 9.10
N GLU A 157 -18.13 29.73 9.65
CA GLU A 157 -18.36 29.80 11.09
C GLU A 157 -18.11 28.47 11.82
N GLN A 158 -18.18 27.34 11.12
CA GLN A 158 -17.90 26.00 11.62
C GLN A 158 -16.42 25.62 11.46
N GLY A 159 -15.58 26.51 10.91
CA GLY A 159 -14.17 26.27 10.66
C GLY A 159 -13.89 25.42 9.41
N THR A 160 -14.89 25.21 8.53
CA THR A 160 -14.70 24.47 7.29
C THR A 160 -14.00 25.31 6.24
N PRO A 161 -12.85 24.92 5.71
CA PRO A 161 -12.11 25.73 4.75
C PRO A 161 -12.70 25.66 3.34
N SER A 162 -12.54 26.75 2.59
CA SER A 162 -12.84 26.87 1.17
C SER A 162 -11.75 27.65 0.45
N ILE A 163 -11.52 27.33 -0.83
CA ILE A 163 -10.58 28.04 -1.71
C ILE A 163 -11.32 29.18 -2.38
N ARG A 164 -10.72 30.37 -2.40
CA ARG A 164 -11.24 31.58 -3.05
C ARG A 164 -10.41 31.99 -4.26
N GLY A 165 -9.11 31.77 -4.23
CA GLY A 165 -8.20 32.13 -5.31
C GLY A 165 -8.10 31.05 -6.37
N ASP A 166 -7.81 31.45 -7.61
CA ASP A 166 -7.66 30.53 -8.77
C ASP A 166 -6.35 29.73 -8.73
N SER A 167 -5.33 30.25 -8.06
CA SER A 167 -4.02 29.63 -7.94
C SER A 167 -3.33 30.02 -6.64
N ARG A 168 -2.39 29.19 -6.19
CA ARG A 168 -1.55 29.51 -5.03
C ARG A 168 -0.78 30.79 -5.22
N PRO A 169 -0.72 31.70 -4.21
CA PRO A 169 0.16 32.85 -4.23
C PRO A 169 1.62 32.49 -4.44
N VAL A 170 2.35 33.35 -5.16
CA VAL A 170 3.76 33.13 -5.46
C VAL A 170 4.60 33.72 -4.32
N LYS A 171 5.46 32.86 -3.75
CA LYS A 171 6.37 33.23 -2.67
C LYS A 171 7.44 34.22 -3.18
N PRO A 172 7.75 35.30 -2.42
CA PRO A 172 8.88 36.17 -2.71
C PRO A 172 10.21 35.41 -2.66
N ILE A 173 11.13 35.77 -3.57
CA ILE A 173 12.47 35.16 -3.69
C ILE A 173 13.51 36.15 -3.24
#